data_4e5296487c7e76bb2e945a6b2f620e0d
#
_entry.id   4e5296487c7e76bb2e945a6b2f620e0d
#
_cell.length_a   1.000
_cell.length_b   1.000
_cell.length_c   1.000
_cell.angle_alpha   90.00
_cell.angle_beta   90.00
_cell.angle_gamma   90.00
#
_symmetry.space_group_name_H-M   'P 1'
#
loop_
_entity.id
_entity.type
_entity.pdbx_description
1 polymer ?
#
loop_
_entity_poly.entity_id
_entity_poly.type
_entity_poly.pdbx_seq_one_letter_code
_entity_poly.pdbx_strand_id
1 'polypeptide(L)'
;MRIACGYRMIEDDIFAWVDKAKDEGYTHMEMASTSLPTDPAEADRVVEYAKKSGFSLSIHAPFGKTNITSPDPDVRAWSIERVKNAVRFAARHGIDLVAVHPGRFGGIEGEPSGEENLAAMTEILREIGVLGRELGVRIALENMEARPNELVHSVSELNYFAPVAKENPYFGVTMDFSHYLTLGEGLPELAKLELPLFDVHLSQTVDGKPHFTLERTDGIADLSAIVAALRAYDYAGPIVLEVREGHRESYAILNEVMQKA
;
A
#
# COMPACT_ATOMS: atom_id res chain seq x y z
N MET A 1 11.40 7.28 10.19
CA MET A 1 10.85 7.14 8.83
C MET A 1 11.98 6.93 7.83
N ARG A 2 11.76 6.21 6.74
CA ARG A 2 12.67 6.01 5.61
C ARG A 2 11.92 6.15 4.30
N ILE A 3 12.56 6.71 3.27
CA ILE A 3 11.95 6.84 1.96
C ILE A 3 12.10 5.50 1.23
N ALA A 4 11.01 5.03 0.64
CA ALA A 4 10.93 3.79 -0.10
C ALA A 4 10.48 4.05 -1.54
N CYS A 5 10.90 3.21 -2.48
CA CYS A 5 10.36 3.22 -3.82
C CYS A 5 9.28 2.13 -3.99
N GLY A 6 8.16 2.52 -4.58
CA GLY A 6 7.18 1.57 -5.08
C GLY A 6 7.69 0.98 -6.41
N TYR A 7 7.76 -0.34 -6.51
CA TYR A 7 8.07 -1.00 -7.76
C TYR A 7 6.79 -1.23 -8.56
N ARG A 8 6.67 -0.53 -9.66
CA ARG A 8 5.67 -0.79 -10.69
C ARG A 8 6.38 -1.21 -11.97
N MET A 9 5.84 -2.19 -12.65
CA MET A 9 6.39 -2.68 -13.92
C MET A 9 6.28 -1.57 -14.98
N ILE A 10 7.29 -0.74 -15.05
CA ILE A 10 7.45 0.30 -16.09
C ILE A 10 8.68 -0.01 -16.94
N GLU A 11 9.57 -0.87 -16.47
CA GLU A 11 10.83 -1.24 -17.14
C GLU A 11 10.88 -2.74 -17.39
N ASP A 12 11.42 -3.13 -18.53
CA ASP A 12 11.53 -4.52 -18.98
C ASP A 12 12.52 -5.37 -18.15
N ASP A 13 13.37 -4.72 -17.31
CA ASP A 13 14.38 -5.37 -16.48
C ASP A 13 14.28 -4.93 -15.01
N ILE A 14 13.75 -5.84 -14.20
CA ILE A 14 13.60 -5.62 -12.75
C ILE A 14 14.95 -5.51 -12.00
N PHE A 15 16.00 -6.17 -12.49
CA PHE A 15 17.33 -6.07 -11.87
C PHE A 15 17.94 -4.69 -12.10
N ALA A 16 17.81 -4.16 -13.32
CA ALA A 16 18.19 -2.79 -13.64
C ALA A 16 17.41 -1.76 -12.80
N TRP A 17 16.14 -2.03 -12.52
CA TRP A 17 15.34 -1.19 -11.61
C TRP A 17 15.88 -1.18 -10.18
N VAL A 18 16.28 -2.33 -9.64
CA VAL A 18 16.89 -2.42 -8.31
C VAL A 18 18.20 -1.62 -8.25
N ASP A 19 19.05 -1.73 -9.28
CA ASP A 19 20.28 -0.96 -9.35
C ASP A 19 20.02 0.55 -9.41
N LYS A 20 19.08 0.97 -10.25
CA LYS A 20 18.67 2.37 -10.38
C LYS A 20 18.13 2.93 -9.06
N ALA A 21 17.24 2.21 -8.39
CA ALA A 21 16.69 2.63 -7.10
C ALA A 21 17.80 2.79 -6.04
N LYS A 22 18.81 1.92 -6.04
CA LYS A 22 19.98 2.02 -5.18
C LYS A 22 20.81 3.27 -5.49
N ASP A 23 21.06 3.54 -6.76
CA ASP A 23 21.82 4.73 -7.22
C ASP A 23 21.07 6.05 -6.92
N GLU A 24 19.75 5.98 -6.79
CA GLU A 24 18.89 7.10 -6.39
C GLU A 24 18.83 7.31 -4.86
N GLY A 25 19.41 6.39 -4.08
CA GLY A 25 19.52 6.51 -2.62
C GLY A 25 18.45 5.80 -1.81
N TYR A 26 17.57 5.04 -2.45
CA TYR A 26 16.56 4.25 -1.75
C TYR A 26 17.18 3.09 -0.95
N THR A 27 16.61 2.80 0.20
CA THR A 27 17.03 1.70 1.09
C THR A 27 15.90 0.73 1.42
N HIS A 28 14.69 1.06 0.98
CA HIS A 28 13.52 0.19 1.06
C HIS A 28 12.79 0.19 -0.28
N MET A 29 12.22 -0.96 -0.63
CA MET A 29 11.45 -1.14 -1.86
C MET A 29 10.16 -1.91 -1.53
N GLU A 30 9.03 -1.37 -1.96
CA GLU A 30 7.79 -2.11 -2.02
C GLU A 30 7.65 -2.74 -3.40
N MET A 31 7.53 -4.07 -3.43
CA MET A 31 7.39 -4.83 -4.67
C MET A 31 5.93 -5.19 -4.91
N ALA A 32 5.35 -4.69 -6.00
CA ALA A 32 4.04 -5.15 -6.43
C ALA A 32 4.13 -6.63 -6.86
N SER A 33 3.40 -7.51 -6.19
CA SER A 33 3.42 -8.95 -6.48
C SER A 33 2.99 -9.29 -7.92
N THR A 34 2.19 -8.41 -8.55
CA THR A 34 1.80 -8.52 -9.97
C THR A 34 2.92 -8.16 -10.95
N SER A 35 3.96 -7.51 -10.47
CA SER A 35 5.12 -7.11 -11.27
C SER A 35 6.30 -8.06 -11.12
N LEU A 36 6.22 -9.02 -10.19
CA LEU A 36 7.22 -10.07 -10.07
C LEU A 36 7.08 -11.08 -11.22
N PRO A 37 8.19 -11.70 -11.66
CA PRO A 37 8.14 -12.77 -12.63
C PRO A 37 7.14 -13.87 -12.26
N THR A 38 6.48 -14.45 -13.26
CA THR A 38 5.53 -15.55 -13.04
C THR A 38 6.22 -16.87 -12.71
N ASP A 39 7.48 -17.04 -13.13
CA ASP A 39 8.34 -18.14 -12.70
C ASP A 39 8.76 -17.94 -11.25
N PRO A 40 8.40 -18.83 -10.32
CA PRO A 40 8.74 -18.70 -8.91
C PRO A 40 10.24 -18.61 -8.64
N ALA A 41 11.07 -19.35 -9.38
CA ALA A 41 12.52 -19.32 -9.20
C ALA A 41 13.13 -17.98 -9.65
N GLU A 42 12.53 -17.35 -10.64
CA GLU A 42 12.93 -16.01 -11.08
C GLU A 42 12.48 -14.94 -10.10
N ALA A 43 11.25 -15.02 -9.59
CA ALA A 43 10.75 -14.15 -8.54
C ALA A 43 11.62 -14.23 -7.26
N ASP A 44 12.01 -15.44 -6.86
CA ASP A 44 12.93 -15.66 -5.73
C ASP A 44 14.29 -14.98 -5.98
N ARG A 45 14.85 -15.08 -7.18
CA ARG A 45 16.12 -14.41 -7.56
C ARG A 45 16.02 -12.87 -7.48
N VAL A 46 14.91 -12.30 -7.89
CA VAL A 46 14.69 -10.85 -7.82
C VAL A 46 14.72 -10.38 -6.36
N VAL A 47 13.98 -11.05 -5.49
CA VAL A 47 13.93 -10.69 -4.06
C VAL A 47 15.32 -10.84 -3.42
N GLU A 48 16.02 -11.92 -3.72
CA GLU A 48 17.38 -12.15 -3.24
C GLU A 48 18.36 -11.08 -3.72
N TYR A 49 18.24 -10.66 -4.99
CA TYR A 49 19.07 -9.61 -5.56
C TYR A 49 18.84 -8.27 -4.85
N ALA A 50 17.59 -7.88 -4.67
CA ALA A 50 17.25 -6.65 -3.97
C ALA A 50 17.81 -6.65 -2.53
N LYS A 51 17.67 -7.76 -1.80
CA LYS A 51 18.24 -7.91 -0.45
C LYS A 51 19.76 -7.81 -0.44
N LYS A 52 20.44 -8.50 -1.36
CA LYS A 52 21.90 -8.43 -1.51
C LYS A 52 22.38 -7.02 -1.89
N SER A 53 21.54 -6.26 -2.59
CA SER A 53 21.79 -4.86 -2.91
C SER A 53 21.58 -3.91 -1.72
N GLY A 54 21.08 -4.42 -0.58
CA GLY A 54 20.94 -3.67 0.67
C GLY A 54 19.52 -3.17 0.94
N PHE A 55 18.52 -3.57 0.16
CA PHE A 55 17.14 -3.17 0.39
C PHE A 55 16.48 -3.98 1.50
N SER A 56 15.74 -3.31 2.38
CA SER A 56 14.60 -3.89 3.07
C SER A 56 13.38 -3.88 2.14
N LEU A 57 12.45 -4.81 2.33
CA LEU A 57 11.35 -5.02 1.38
C LEU A 57 10.00 -5.05 2.08
N SER A 58 8.97 -4.57 1.38
CA SER A 58 7.55 -4.89 1.60
C SER A 58 6.95 -5.42 0.29
N ILE A 59 5.77 -6.02 0.38
CA ILE A 59 5.04 -6.52 -0.78
C ILE A 59 3.72 -5.77 -0.89
N HIS A 60 3.41 -5.28 -2.08
CA HIS A 60 2.06 -4.89 -2.42
C HIS A 60 1.32 -6.10 -2.99
N ALA A 61 0.22 -6.52 -2.36
CA ALA A 61 -0.60 -7.64 -2.82
C ALA A 61 -1.18 -7.39 -4.22
N PRO A 62 -1.63 -8.43 -4.93
CA PRO A 62 -2.23 -8.25 -6.25
C PRO A 62 -3.42 -7.30 -6.22
N PHE A 63 -3.44 -6.35 -7.14
CA PHE A 63 -4.52 -5.39 -7.36
C PHE A 63 -4.94 -5.38 -8.86
N GLY A 64 -5.86 -4.53 -9.22
CA GLY A 64 -6.32 -4.37 -10.60
C GLY A 64 -7.35 -5.42 -11.02
N LYS A 65 -6.96 -6.67 -11.22
CA LYS A 65 -7.87 -7.77 -11.61
C LYS A 65 -8.46 -8.52 -10.42
N THR A 66 -7.95 -8.31 -9.20
CA THR A 66 -8.46 -8.92 -7.98
C THR A 66 -9.58 -8.07 -7.37
N ASN A 67 -10.60 -8.73 -6.85
CA ASN A 67 -11.65 -8.10 -6.04
C ASN A 67 -12.08 -9.07 -4.94
N ILE A 68 -11.59 -8.84 -3.71
CA ILE A 68 -11.87 -9.70 -2.56
C ILE A 68 -13.32 -9.63 -2.08
N THR A 69 -14.09 -8.63 -2.52
CA THR A 69 -15.52 -8.48 -2.24
C THR A 69 -16.39 -8.72 -3.48
N SER A 70 -15.85 -9.35 -4.53
CA SER A 70 -16.61 -9.65 -5.75
C SER A 70 -17.93 -10.36 -5.42
N PRO A 71 -19.06 -9.95 -6.02
CA PRO A 71 -20.32 -10.67 -5.91
C PRO A 71 -20.23 -12.07 -6.53
N ASP A 72 -19.38 -12.24 -7.54
CA ASP A 72 -19.06 -13.56 -8.11
C ASP A 72 -18.18 -14.36 -7.13
N PRO A 73 -18.68 -15.52 -6.61
CA PRO A 73 -17.95 -16.29 -5.60
C PRO A 73 -16.62 -16.87 -6.13
N ASP A 74 -16.52 -17.20 -7.40
CA ASP A 74 -15.31 -17.77 -7.99
C ASP A 74 -14.23 -16.68 -8.11
N VAL A 75 -14.60 -15.49 -8.57
CA VAL A 75 -13.71 -14.32 -8.62
C VAL A 75 -13.27 -13.93 -7.22
N ARG A 76 -14.19 -13.92 -6.26
CA ARG A 76 -13.89 -13.60 -4.86
C ARG A 76 -12.90 -14.61 -4.26
N ALA A 77 -13.17 -15.90 -4.36
CA ALA A 77 -12.29 -16.95 -3.84
C ALA A 77 -10.90 -16.90 -4.48
N TRP A 78 -10.84 -16.76 -5.79
CA TRP A 78 -9.58 -16.59 -6.53
C TRP A 78 -8.82 -15.36 -6.07
N SER A 79 -9.49 -14.22 -5.87
CA SER A 79 -8.86 -12.97 -5.42
C SER A 79 -8.27 -13.11 -4.01
N ILE A 80 -9.02 -13.70 -3.08
CA ILE A 80 -8.56 -13.96 -1.70
C ILE A 80 -7.32 -14.86 -1.71
N GLU A 81 -7.33 -15.93 -2.50
CA GLU A 81 -6.20 -16.86 -2.59
C GLU A 81 -4.95 -16.17 -3.18
N ARG A 82 -5.10 -15.28 -4.13
CA ARG A 82 -3.98 -14.49 -4.64
C ARG A 82 -3.36 -13.57 -3.59
N VAL A 83 -4.18 -12.92 -2.76
CA VAL A 83 -3.69 -12.11 -1.63
C VAL A 83 -2.95 -13.01 -0.63
N LYS A 84 -3.52 -14.15 -0.26
CA LYS A 84 -2.87 -15.12 0.64
C LYS A 84 -1.54 -15.64 0.07
N ASN A 85 -1.45 -15.82 -1.24
CA ASN A 85 -0.20 -16.24 -1.89
C ASN A 85 0.87 -15.15 -1.81
N ALA A 86 0.50 -13.85 -1.86
CA ALA A 86 1.44 -12.77 -1.61
C ALA A 86 1.94 -12.79 -0.16
N VAL A 87 1.08 -13.08 0.82
CA VAL A 87 1.47 -13.23 2.24
C VAL A 87 2.43 -14.42 2.43
N ARG A 88 2.14 -15.58 1.81
CA ARG A 88 3.03 -16.75 1.87
C ARG A 88 4.37 -16.49 1.19
N PHE A 89 4.35 -15.75 0.07
CA PHE A 89 5.56 -15.31 -0.63
C PHE A 89 6.40 -14.40 0.27
N ALA A 90 5.80 -13.38 0.88
CA ALA A 90 6.47 -12.49 1.82
C ALA A 90 7.13 -13.28 2.97
N ALA A 91 6.39 -14.17 3.62
CA ALA A 91 6.88 -15.02 4.70
C ALA A 91 8.08 -15.88 4.28
N ARG A 92 8.00 -16.55 3.10
CA ARG A 92 9.09 -17.38 2.57
C ARG A 92 10.38 -16.59 2.42
N HIS A 93 10.28 -15.33 2.10
CA HIS A 93 11.42 -14.43 1.94
C HIS A 93 11.74 -13.61 3.20
N GLY A 94 11.11 -13.87 4.35
CA GLY A 94 11.33 -13.08 5.58
C GLY A 94 11.00 -11.59 5.39
N ILE A 95 10.00 -11.28 4.56
CA ILE A 95 9.40 -9.96 4.39
C ILE A 95 8.20 -9.91 5.34
N ASP A 96 8.14 -8.89 6.18
CA ASP A 96 7.21 -8.83 7.30
C ASP A 96 6.01 -7.89 7.09
N LEU A 97 5.82 -7.37 5.88
CA LEU A 97 4.75 -6.40 5.56
C LEU A 97 4.16 -6.65 4.17
N VAL A 98 2.83 -6.73 4.12
CA VAL A 98 2.05 -6.82 2.87
C VAL A 98 0.95 -5.76 2.90
N ALA A 99 0.98 -4.83 1.94
CA ALA A 99 -0.11 -3.90 1.67
C ALA A 99 -1.21 -4.60 0.87
N VAL A 100 -2.47 -4.35 1.20
CA VAL A 100 -3.65 -5.02 0.61
C VAL A 100 -4.72 -3.98 0.29
N HIS A 101 -5.18 -3.95 -0.96
CA HIS A 101 -6.34 -3.16 -1.32
C HIS A 101 -7.62 -3.74 -0.72
N PRO A 102 -8.62 -2.89 -0.39
CA PRO A 102 -9.97 -3.31 -0.09
C PRO A 102 -10.64 -3.94 -1.31
N GLY A 103 -11.87 -4.41 -1.14
CA GLY A 103 -12.70 -4.81 -2.26
C GLY A 103 -13.22 -3.61 -3.07
N ARG A 104 -13.98 -3.92 -4.10
CA ARG A 104 -14.60 -2.93 -5.00
C ARG A 104 -16.06 -3.22 -5.22
N PHE A 105 -16.83 -2.15 -5.49
CA PHE A 105 -18.14 -2.29 -6.10
C PHE A 105 -18.00 -2.65 -7.59
N GLY A 106 -18.73 -3.66 -8.05
CA GLY A 106 -18.79 -4.00 -9.47
C GLY A 106 -19.80 -3.17 -10.26
N GLY A 107 -20.72 -2.46 -9.58
CA GLY A 107 -21.81 -1.73 -10.23
C GLY A 107 -22.86 -2.65 -10.88
N ILE A 108 -23.01 -3.87 -10.36
CA ILE A 108 -23.95 -4.88 -10.86
C ILE A 108 -25.27 -4.77 -10.09
N GLU A 109 -26.40 -4.89 -10.80
CA GLU A 109 -27.72 -4.88 -10.17
C GLU A 109 -27.84 -6.00 -9.13
N GLY A 110 -28.28 -5.66 -7.90
CA GLY A 110 -28.35 -6.60 -6.78
C GLY A 110 -27.03 -6.78 -6.00
N GLU A 111 -26.03 -5.98 -6.29
CA GLU A 111 -24.79 -5.95 -5.51
C GLU A 111 -25.06 -5.50 -4.06
N PRO A 112 -24.37 -6.08 -3.06
CA PRO A 112 -24.50 -5.68 -1.67
C PRO A 112 -24.28 -4.18 -1.47
N SER A 113 -24.98 -3.59 -0.48
CA SER A 113 -24.73 -2.20 -0.07
C SER A 113 -23.28 -1.99 0.42
N GLY A 114 -22.85 -0.72 0.51
CA GLY A 114 -21.53 -0.41 1.05
C GLY A 114 -21.28 -1.01 2.42
N GLU A 115 -22.28 -0.96 3.31
CA GLU A 115 -22.19 -1.52 4.66
C GLU A 115 -22.11 -3.06 4.65
N GLU A 116 -22.89 -3.73 3.80
CA GLU A 116 -22.82 -5.18 3.64
C GLU A 116 -21.47 -5.64 3.06
N ASN A 117 -20.90 -4.87 2.13
CA ASN A 117 -19.56 -5.10 1.61
C ASN A 117 -18.47 -4.91 2.68
N LEU A 118 -18.58 -3.88 3.52
CA LEU A 118 -17.65 -3.67 4.63
C LEU A 118 -17.71 -4.83 5.64
N ALA A 119 -18.92 -5.32 5.95
CA ALA A 119 -19.09 -6.46 6.83
C ALA A 119 -18.48 -7.75 6.25
N ALA A 120 -18.74 -8.06 4.98
CA ALA A 120 -18.14 -9.20 4.29
C ALA A 120 -16.62 -9.08 4.22
N MET A 121 -16.11 -7.89 3.91
CA MET A 121 -14.67 -7.61 3.87
C MET A 121 -14.01 -7.81 5.24
N THR A 122 -14.69 -7.47 6.33
CA THR A 122 -14.17 -7.67 7.69
C THR A 122 -13.82 -9.14 7.95
N GLU A 123 -14.69 -10.08 7.56
CA GLU A 123 -14.42 -11.50 7.74
C GLU A 123 -13.24 -11.99 6.87
N ILE A 124 -13.17 -11.49 5.64
CA ILE A 124 -12.07 -11.80 4.72
C ILE A 124 -10.74 -11.27 5.25
N LEU A 125 -10.71 -10.02 5.73
CA LEU A 125 -9.51 -9.41 6.31
C LEU A 125 -9.10 -10.09 7.62
N ARG A 126 -10.07 -10.56 8.41
CA ARG A 126 -9.78 -11.37 9.59
C ARG A 126 -9.08 -12.67 9.21
N GLU A 127 -9.57 -13.36 8.17
CA GLU A 127 -8.96 -14.59 7.66
C GLU A 127 -7.54 -14.36 7.12
N ILE A 128 -7.33 -13.32 6.33
CA ILE A 128 -6.01 -12.94 5.82
C ILE A 128 -5.08 -12.53 6.98
N GLY A 129 -5.60 -11.78 7.95
CA GLY A 129 -4.87 -11.37 9.14
C GLY A 129 -4.42 -12.54 10.02
N VAL A 130 -5.25 -13.58 10.16
CA VAL A 130 -4.86 -14.82 10.87
C VAL A 130 -3.67 -15.48 10.17
N LEU A 131 -3.72 -15.62 8.86
CA LEU A 131 -2.60 -16.15 8.07
C LEU A 131 -1.34 -15.29 8.25
N GLY A 132 -1.49 -13.95 8.22
CA GLY A 132 -0.38 -13.02 8.47
C GLY A 132 0.27 -13.26 9.83
N ARG A 133 -0.53 -13.36 10.90
CA ARG A 133 -0.05 -13.64 12.26
C ARG A 133 0.68 -14.99 12.35
N GLU A 134 0.13 -16.04 11.76
CA GLU A 134 0.73 -17.39 11.76
C GLU A 134 2.09 -17.41 11.07
N LEU A 135 2.27 -16.58 10.05
CA LEU A 135 3.48 -16.50 9.24
C LEU A 135 4.42 -15.37 9.67
N GLY A 136 4.06 -14.55 10.66
CA GLY A 136 4.84 -13.40 11.11
C GLY A 136 4.85 -12.23 10.13
N VAL A 137 3.80 -12.09 9.30
CA VAL A 137 3.66 -11.04 8.28
C VAL A 137 2.54 -10.08 8.68
N ARG A 138 2.85 -8.79 8.76
CA ARG A 138 1.87 -7.73 8.98
C ARG A 138 1.04 -7.49 7.71
N ILE A 139 -0.25 -7.35 7.89
CA ILE A 139 -1.21 -7.05 6.82
C ILE A 139 -1.66 -5.61 6.99
N ALA A 140 -1.46 -4.79 5.98
CA ALA A 140 -1.79 -3.37 5.99
C ALA A 140 -2.89 -3.08 4.96
N LEU A 141 -4.11 -2.78 5.44
CA LEU A 141 -5.22 -2.39 4.58
C LEU A 141 -5.01 -0.95 4.10
N GLU A 142 -5.05 -0.73 2.80
CA GLU A 142 -4.85 0.57 2.18
C GLU A 142 -6.17 1.31 1.96
N ASN A 143 -6.18 2.65 2.20
CA ASN A 143 -7.26 3.51 1.77
C ASN A 143 -7.15 3.86 0.28
N MET A 144 -8.29 3.92 -0.40
CA MET A 144 -8.36 4.11 -1.85
C MET A 144 -8.74 5.54 -2.23
N GLU A 145 -8.47 5.89 -3.48
CA GLU A 145 -8.92 7.14 -4.06
C GLU A 145 -10.47 7.23 -4.16
N ALA A 146 -11.00 8.44 -4.08
CA ALA A 146 -12.45 8.72 -4.13
C ALA A 146 -13.03 8.46 -5.53
N ARG A 147 -13.22 7.20 -5.87
CA ARG A 147 -13.88 6.72 -7.09
C ARG A 147 -15.15 5.94 -6.73
N PRO A 148 -16.20 6.00 -7.58
CA PRO A 148 -17.49 5.39 -7.26
C PRO A 148 -17.45 3.87 -7.02
N ASN A 149 -16.46 3.18 -7.54
CA ASN A 149 -16.30 1.73 -7.43
C ASN A 149 -15.26 1.28 -6.40
N GLU A 150 -14.56 2.20 -5.77
CA GLU A 150 -13.61 1.86 -4.69
C GLU A 150 -14.31 1.86 -3.32
N LEU A 151 -13.73 1.16 -2.37
CA LEU A 151 -14.18 1.08 -0.98
C LEU A 151 -13.06 1.60 -0.07
N VAL A 152 -13.42 2.12 1.09
CA VAL A 152 -12.47 2.55 2.13
C VAL A 152 -11.60 3.73 1.69
N HIS A 153 -12.13 4.93 1.86
CA HIS A 153 -11.44 6.17 1.44
C HIS A 153 -10.91 6.98 2.61
N SER A 154 -11.61 6.97 3.74
CA SER A 154 -11.39 7.86 4.88
C SER A 154 -10.87 7.15 6.13
N VAL A 155 -10.35 7.93 7.09
CA VAL A 155 -9.96 7.42 8.41
C VAL A 155 -11.15 6.76 9.13
N SER A 156 -12.36 7.30 9.00
CA SER A 156 -13.56 6.71 9.61
C SER A 156 -13.91 5.35 9.01
N GLU A 157 -13.73 5.17 7.70
CA GLU A 157 -13.97 3.88 7.04
C GLU A 157 -12.87 2.87 7.37
N LEU A 158 -11.60 3.30 7.47
CA LEU A 158 -10.54 2.44 8.00
C LEU A 158 -10.86 1.98 9.44
N ASN A 159 -11.36 2.87 10.30
CA ASN A 159 -11.70 2.54 11.68
C ASN A 159 -12.83 1.51 11.80
N TYR A 160 -13.62 1.28 10.74
CA TYR A 160 -14.58 0.17 10.70
C TYR A 160 -13.91 -1.19 10.98
N PHE A 161 -12.63 -1.32 10.60
CA PHE A 161 -11.83 -2.53 10.79
C PHE A 161 -11.02 -2.56 12.10
N ALA A 162 -11.16 -1.56 12.97
CA ALA A 162 -10.48 -1.52 14.26
C ALA A 162 -10.73 -2.79 15.13
N PRO A 163 -11.91 -3.43 15.11
CA PRO A 163 -12.09 -4.70 15.81
C PRO A 163 -11.11 -5.80 15.35
N VAL A 164 -10.81 -5.88 14.05
CA VAL A 164 -9.84 -6.86 13.51
C VAL A 164 -8.43 -6.60 14.08
N ALA A 165 -8.02 -5.33 14.13
CA ALA A 165 -6.72 -4.96 14.69
C ALA A 165 -6.62 -5.22 16.21
N LYS A 166 -7.71 -5.01 16.97
CA LYS A 166 -7.78 -5.31 18.39
C LYS A 166 -7.62 -6.81 18.69
N GLU A 167 -8.12 -7.68 17.79
CA GLU A 167 -7.98 -9.14 17.89
C GLU A 167 -6.63 -9.65 17.36
N ASN A 168 -5.98 -8.87 16.48
CA ASN A 168 -4.77 -9.30 15.78
C ASN A 168 -3.76 -8.15 15.59
N PRO A 169 -2.65 -8.10 16.35
CA PRO A 169 -1.64 -7.06 16.23
C PRO A 169 -0.84 -7.09 14.92
N TYR A 170 -1.02 -8.10 14.09
CA TYR A 170 -0.46 -8.18 12.73
C TYR A 170 -1.38 -7.56 11.67
N PHE A 171 -2.53 -7.00 12.05
CA PHE A 171 -3.42 -6.27 11.15
C PHE A 171 -3.38 -4.77 11.47
N GLY A 172 -3.21 -3.96 10.44
CA GLY A 172 -3.15 -2.50 10.52
C GLY A 172 -3.47 -1.88 9.17
N VAL A 173 -2.96 -0.69 8.92
CA VAL A 173 -3.25 0.07 7.72
C VAL A 173 -1.99 0.53 6.99
N THR A 174 -2.12 0.66 5.67
CA THR A 174 -1.34 1.54 4.81
C THR A 174 -2.15 2.83 4.61
N MET A 175 -1.58 3.99 4.95
CA MET A 175 -2.18 5.28 4.66
C MET A 175 -1.60 5.83 3.37
N ASP A 176 -2.37 5.79 2.28
CA ASP A 176 -2.03 6.54 1.07
C ASP A 176 -2.59 7.96 1.19
N PHE A 177 -1.70 8.92 1.40
CA PHE A 177 -2.05 10.34 1.49
C PHE A 177 -2.56 10.88 0.16
N SER A 178 -2.05 10.37 -0.95
CA SER A 178 -2.44 10.84 -2.28
C SER A 178 -3.85 10.39 -2.65
N HIS A 179 -4.21 9.16 -2.27
CA HIS A 179 -5.58 8.66 -2.37
C HIS A 179 -6.52 9.49 -1.48
N TYR A 180 -6.13 9.70 -0.21
CA TYR A 180 -6.94 10.49 0.72
C TYR A 180 -7.21 11.91 0.21
N LEU A 181 -6.21 12.57 -0.36
CA LEU A 181 -6.34 13.92 -0.91
C LEU A 181 -7.36 14.02 -2.05
N THR A 182 -7.69 12.92 -2.72
CA THR A 182 -8.77 12.91 -3.74
C THR A 182 -10.16 13.17 -3.18
N LEU A 183 -10.35 13.04 -1.85
CA LEU A 183 -11.59 13.42 -1.17
C LEU A 183 -11.82 14.94 -1.14
N GLY A 184 -10.76 15.75 -1.28
CA GLY A 184 -10.86 17.21 -1.17
C GLY A 184 -11.04 17.74 0.27
N GLU A 185 -10.83 16.92 1.28
CA GLU A 185 -11.07 17.23 2.70
C GLU A 185 -9.78 17.65 3.46
N GLY A 186 -8.65 17.83 2.76
CA GLY A 186 -7.35 18.09 3.36
C GLY A 186 -6.61 16.82 3.78
N LEU A 187 -5.75 16.91 4.81
CA LEU A 187 -4.97 15.76 5.28
C LEU A 187 -5.76 14.87 6.24
N PRO A 188 -5.47 13.54 6.26
CA PRO A 188 -6.09 12.64 7.22
C PRO A 188 -5.71 13.00 8.66
N GLU A 189 -6.68 13.01 9.56
CA GLU A 189 -6.46 13.19 11.00
C GLU A 189 -5.93 11.88 11.61
N LEU A 190 -4.62 11.63 11.49
CA LEU A 190 -4.00 10.38 11.98
C LEU A 190 -4.24 10.14 13.48
N ALA A 191 -4.44 11.20 14.28
CA ALA A 191 -4.77 11.06 15.70
C ALA A 191 -6.11 10.37 15.95
N LYS A 192 -7.00 10.32 14.96
CA LYS A 192 -8.30 9.60 15.01
C LYS A 192 -8.21 8.17 14.49
N LEU A 193 -7.07 7.75 13.96
CA LEU A 193 -6.88 6.38 13.46
C LEU A 193 -6.81 5.40 14.64
N GLU A 194 -7.71 4.41 14.67
CA GLU A 194 -7.79 3.40 15.73
C GLU A 194 -6.99 2.13 15.44
N LEU A 195 -6.39 2.01 14.24
CA LEU A 195 -5.57 0.90 13.81
C LEU A 195 -4.09 1.28 13.78
N PRO A 196 -3.17 0.32 13.99
CA PRO A 196 -1.74 0.59 13.80
C PRO A 196 -1.45 1.01 12.36
N LEU A 197 -0.66 2.08 12.19
CA LEU A 197 -0.15 2.52 10.90
C LEU A 197 1.15 1.76 10.61
N PHE A 198 1.15 0.86 9.65
CA PHE A 198 2.29 0.03 9.29
C PHE A 198 3.05 0.54 8.09
N ASP A 199 2.36 1.21 7.18
CA ASP A 199 2.91 1.69 5.93
C ASP A 199 2.31 3.03 5.52
N VAL A 200 3.02 3.78 4.69
CA VAL A 200 2.56 5.06 4.13
C VAL A 200 2.90 5.09 2.65
N HIS A 201 1.91 5.39 1.83
CA HIS A 201 2.10 5.68 0.42
C HIS A 201 1.97 7.18 0.15
N LEU A 202 2.77 7.70 -0.77
CA LEU A 202 2.84 9.11 -1.08
C LEU A 202 3.16 9.37 -2.55
N SER A 203 2.41 10.27 -3.15
CA SER A 203 2.68 10.89 -4.44
C SER A 203 2.02 12.28 -4.47
N GLN A 204 2.10 13.03 -5.56
CA GLN A 204 1.24 14.20 -5.74
C GLN A 204 -0.12 13.80 -6.27
N THR A 205 -1.12 14.56 -5.83
CA THR A 205 -2.50 14.50 -6.35
C THR A 205 -2.77 15.77 -7.16
N VAL A 206 -3.11 15.60 -8.43
CA VAL A 206 -3.39 16.70 -9.37
C VAL A 206 -4.75 16.45 -10.01
N ASP A 207 -5.64 17.44 -9.98
CA ASP A 207 -6.99 17.35 -10.54
C ASP A 207 -7.75 16.09 -10.05
N GLY A 208 -7.64 15.78 -8.75
CA GLY A 208 -8.29 14.62 -8.14
C GLY A 208 -7.72 13.26 -8.56
N LYS A 209 -6.51 13.21 -9.13
CA LYS A 209 -5.83 11.98 -9.55
C LYS A 209 -4.50 11.83 -8.82
N PRO A 210 -4.21 10.68 -8.19
CA PRO A 210 -2.94 10.41 -7.52
C PRO A 210 -1.85 9.94 -8.49
N HIS A 211 -0.67 9.62 -7.93
CA HIS A 211 0.50 9.00 -8.57
C HIS A 211 1.30 9.91 -9.51
N PHE A 212 1.27 11.22 -9.26
CA PHE A 212 2.18 12.14 -9.92
C PHE A 212 3.49 12.32 -9.12
N THR A 213 4.57 12.68 -9.82
CA THR A 213 5.86 13.02 -9.20
C THR A 213 5.71 14.18 -8.21
N LEU A 214 6.54 14.18 -7.16
CA LEU A 214 6.53 15.25 -6.16
C LEU A 214 7.00 16.62 -6.69
N GLU A 215 7.57 16.68 -7.90
CA GLU A 215 7.93 17.91 -8.57
C GLU A 215 6.72 18.74 -9.04
N ARG A 216 5.54 18.16 -9.11
CA ARG A 216 4.34 18.85 -9.60
C ARG A 216 3.96 19.99 -8.66
N THR A 217 4.09 21.22 -9.18
CA THR A 217 3.77 22.45 -8.44
C THR A 217 2.29 22.78 -8.40
N ASP A 218 1.48 22.12 -9.22
CA ASP A 218 0.03 22.16 -9.25
C ASP A 218 -0.61 21.01 -8.42
N GLY A 219 0.21 20.21 -7.75
CA GLY A 219 -0.24 19.17 -6.83
C GLY A 219 -0.65 19.73 -5.48
N ILE A 220 -1.56 19.03 -4.81
CA ILE A 220 -2.18 19.47 -3.55
C ILE A 220 -1.58 18.81 -2.30
N ALA A 221 -0.62 17.89 -2.44
CA ALA A 221 0.05 17.28 -1.29
C ALA A 221 1.05 18.25 -0.65
N ASP A 222 0.71 18.77 0.52
CA ASP A 222 1.64 19.54 1.36
C ASP A 222 2.58 18.58 2.09
N LEU A 223 3.77 18.36 1.52
CA LEU A 223 4.75 17.41 2.03
C LEU A 223 5.24 17.78 3.44
N SER A 224 5.35 19.07 3.76
CA SER A 224 5.78 19.53 5.08
C SER A 224 4.73 19.20 6.14
N ALA A 225 3.47 19.46 5.83
CA ALA A 225 2.35 19.12 6.72
C ALA A 225 2.19 17.59 6.88
N ILE A 226 2.39 16.81 5.81
CA ILE A 226 2.36 15.33 5.86
C ILE A 226 3.48 14.81 6.78
N VAL A 227 4.72 15.25 6.59
CA VAL A 227 5.85 14.82 7.41
C VAL A 227 5.64 15.23 8.88
N ALA A 228 5.11 16.43 9.13
CA ALA A 228 4.77 16.88 10.49
C ALA A 228 3.68 15.99 11.13
N ALA A 229 2.63 15.64 10.39
CA ALA A 229 1.57 14.74 10.87
C ALA A 229 2.10 13.34 11.21
N LEU A 230 2.97 12.78 10.37
CA LEU A 230 3.60 11.48 10.59
C LEU A 230 4.52 11.50 11.83
N ARG A 231 5.26 12.58 12.06
CA ARG A 231 6.08 12.75 13.27
C ARG A 231 5.22 12.89 14.53
N ALA A 232 4.15 13.65 14.46
CA ALA A 232 3.21 13.81 15.57
C ALA A 232 2.53 12.47 15.94
N TYR A 233 2.36 11.58 14.96
CA TYR A 233 1.84 10.21 15.14
C TYR A 233 2.92 9.23 15.66
N ASP A 234 4.19 9.65 15.74
CA ASP A 234 5.37 8.81 16.06
C ASP A 234 5.59 7.68 15.01
N TYR A 235 5.28 7.96 13.75
CA TYR A 235 5.49 6.99 12.68
C TYR A 235 6.97 6.79 12.36
N ALA A 236 7.42 5.54 12.33
CA ALA A 236 8.82 5.18 12.07
C ALA A 236 9.03 4.28 10.83
N GLY A 237 7.94 3.91 10.15
CA GLY A 237 7.95 3.00 9.01
C GLY A 237 8.46 3.62 7.69
N PRO A 238 8.29 2.90 6.56
CA PRO A 238 8.60 3.40 5.24
C PRO A 238 7.56 4.44 4.76
N ILE A 239 8.00 5.36 3.90
CA ILE A 239 7.13 6.21 3.09
C ILE A 239 7.40 5.81 1.65
N VAL A 240 6.50 5.04 1.06
CA VAL A 240 6.62 4.50 -0.29
C VAL A 240 6.22 5.57 -1.29
N LEU A 241 7.14 5.96 -2.16
CA LEU A 241 6.84 6.86 -3.27
C LEU A 241 6.18 6.08 -4.40
N GLU A 242 4.88 6.25 -4.53
CA GLU A 242 4.07 5.65 -5.59
C GLU A 242 3.92 6.62 -6.79
N VAL A 243 5.02 7.00 -7.36
CA VAL A 243 5.08 7.88 -8.53
C VAL A 243 5.26 7.08 -9.82
N ARG A 244 4.72 7.58 -10.93
CA ARG A 244 4.87 6.94 -12.24
C ARG A 244 6.19 7.26 -12.92
N GLU A 245 6.78 8.38 -12.57
CA GLU A 245 8.02 8.93 -13.12
C GLU A 245 8.66 9.87 -12.09
N GLY A 246 9.87 10.36 -12.31
CA GLY A 246 10.52 11.34 -11.42
C GLY A 246 10.89 10.77 -10.06
N HIS A 247 11.30 9.49 -9.99
CA HIS A 247 11.65 8.82 -8.73
C HIS A 247 12.81 9.49 -8.01
N ARG A 248 13.88 9.84 -8.74
CA ARG A 248 15.07 10.51 -8.19
C ARG A 248 14.72 11.87 -7.61
N GLU A 249 13.97 12.66 -8.36
CA GLU A 249 13.55 14.01 -8.00
C GLU A 249 12.60 13.97 -6.81
N SER A 250 11.63 13.05 -6.84
CA SER A 250 10.70 12.85 -5.73
C SER A 250 11.41 12.40 -4.45
N TYR A 251 12.41 11.53 -4.55
CA TYR A 251 13.26 11.16 -3.42
C TYR A 251 13.99 12.37 -2.85
N ALA A 252 14.64 13.18 -3.70
CA ALA A 252 15.40 14.34 -3.27
C ALA A 252 14.51 15.37 -2.56
N ILE A 253 13.33 15.66 -3.12
CA ILE A 253 12.35 16.59 -2.55
C ILE A 253 11.89 16.12 -1.17
N LEU A 254 11.43 14.87 -1.06
CA LEU A 254 10.93 14.35 0.22
C LEU A 254 12.05 14.27 1.27
N ASN A 255 13.27 13.88 0.87
CA ASN A 255 14.41 13.83 1.77
C ASN A 255 14.76 15.21 2.31
N GLU A 256 14.73 16.25 1.48
CA GLU A 256 14.95 17.65 1.90
C GLU A 256 13.88 18.11 2.90
N VAL A 257 12.60 17.81 2.63
CA VAL A 257 11.49 18.14 3.55
C VAL A 257 11.68 17.41 4.88
N MET A 258 12.02 16.12 4.86
CA MET A 258 12.24 15.34 6.07
C MET A 258 13.44 15.82 6.91
N GLN A 259 14.44 16.44 6.31
CA GLN A 259 15.57 17.03 7.02
C GLN A 259 15.24 18.38 7.66
N LYS A 260 14.30 19.15 7.09
CA LYS A 260 13.94 20.49 7.57
C LYS A 260 12.82 20.48 8.61
N ALA A 261 11.94 19.52 8.57
CA ALA A 261 10.83 19.37 9.49
C ALA A 261 11.31 18.72 10.79
#